data_a52358cd4cabd56bd9f15e970db8e3be
#
_entry.id   a52358cd4cabd56bd9f15e970db8e3be
#
_cell.length_a   1.000
_cell.length_b   1.000
_cell.length_c   1.000
_cell.angle_alpha   90.00
_cell.angle_beta   90.00
_cell.angle_gamma   90.00
#
_symmetry.space_group_name_H-M   'P 1'
#
loop_
_entity.id
_entity.type
_entity.pdbx_description
1 polymer ?
#
loop_
_entity_poly.entity_id
_entity_poly.type
_entity_poly.pdbx_seq_one_letter_code
_entity_poly.pdbx_strand_id
1 'polypeptide(L)'
;VAVGYASLDANTTGNDNTAIGDNALGANTTASYNTAVGSSAGVALTTGAQNTAVGYGAIATATTASENVGVGMSALAALTDGGNNVAVGAGAADALTTGGNNIAMGHTAAGALTTGDNNVALGYRSLDAATTASDNIAIGSNALGANTSGTDNVAVGTSAADANTTGSDNTAIGDNALGANTT
;
A
#
# COMPACT_ATOMS: atom_id res chain seq x y z
N VAL A 1 18.06 -7.48 -14.93
CA VAL A 1 19.24 -6.76 -14.39
C VAL A 1 19.35 -7.04 -12.89
N ALA A 2 20.53 -7.42 -12.42
CA ALA A 2 20.78 -7.66 -10.98
C ALA A 2 22.07 -6.91 -10.56
N VAL A 3 21.96 -6.05 -9.54
CA VAL A 3 23.07 -5.27 -8.98
C VAL A 3 22.94 -5.24 -7.45
N GLY A 4 23.85 -5.89 -6.75
CA GLY A 4 23.87 -5.97 -5.28
C GLY A 4 24.13 -7.39 -4.78
N TYR A 5 24.45 -7.50 -3.48
CA TYR A 5 24.63 -8.82 -2.84
C TYR A 5 23.30 -9.58 -2.85
N ALA A 6 23.30 -10.85 -3.26
CA ALA A 6 22.11 -11.73 -3.33
C ALA A 6 20.90 -11.13 -4.07
N SER A 7 21.10 -10.18 -5.00
CA SER A 7 20.02 -9.67 -5.84
C SER A 7 19.65 -10.70 -6.91
N LEU A 8 18.34 -11.05 -7.04
CA LEU A 8 17.84 -12.11 -7.95
C LEU A 8 18.56 -13.47 -7.81
N ASP A 9 19.06 -13.77 -6.62
CA ASP A 9 19.91 -14.96 -6.40
C ASP A 9 19.17 -16.29 -6.65
N ALA A 10 17.90 -16.37 -6.30
CA ALA A 10 17.07 -17.56 -6.50
C ALA A 10 16.42 -17.67 -7.90
N ASN A 11 16.64 -16.70 -8.80
CA ASN A 11 15.91 -16.67 -10.07
C ASN A 11 16.31 -17.80 -11.01
N THR A 12 15.34 -18.62 -11.41
CA THR A 12 15.56 -19.76 -12.30
C THR A 12 15.05 -19.51 -13.73
N THR A 13 13.81 -19.04 -13.88
CA THR A 13 13.16 -18.88 -15.18
C THR A 13 12.44 -17.52 -15.35
N GLY A 14 12.38 -16.68 -14.29
CA GLY A 14 11.78 -15.36 -14.37
C GLY A 14 12.50 -14.43 -15.34
N ASN A 15 11.76 -13.72 -16.18
CA ASN A 15 12.26 -12.84 -17.21
C ASN A 15 11.97 -11.36 -16.89
N ASP A 16 12.73 -10.47 -17.51
CA ASP A 16 12.48 -9.02 -17.51
C ASP A 16 12.40 -8.39 -16.11
N ASN A 17 13.14 -8.97 -15.14
CA ASN A 17 13.24 -8.42 -13.80
C ASN A 17 14.41 -7.46 -13.67
N THR A 18 14.22 -6.40 -12.89
CA THR A 18 15.28 -5.45 -12.48
C THR A 18 15.38 -5.46 -10.96
N ALA A 19 16.55 -5.82 -10.43
CA ALA A 19 16.84 -5.83 -9.00
C ALA A 19 18.12 -5.06 -8.71
N ILE A 20 18.02 -3.99 -7.96
CA ILE A 20 19.15 -3.13 -7.56
C ILE A 20 19.11 -2.92 -6.05
N GLY A 21 20.04 -3.49 -5.34
CA GLY A 21 20.15 -3.42 -3.88
C GLY A 21 20.49 -4.76 -3.25
N ASP A 22 20.92 -4.72 -2.01
CA ASP A 22 21.18 -5.90 -1.20
C ASP A 22 19.88 -6.72 -1.06
N ASN A 23 19.89 -7.99 -1.47
CA ASN A 23 18.78 -8.93 -1.39
C ASN A 23 17.49 -8.50 -2.15
N ALA A 24 17.60 -7.56 -3.11
CA ALA A 24 16.45 -7.16 -3.93
C ALA A 24 15.98 -8.35 -4.79
N LEU A 25 14.66 -8.69 -4.73
CA LEU A 25 14.08 -9.89 -5.38
C LEU A 25 14.84 -11.18 -5.04
N GLY A 26 15.43 -11.29 -3.84
CA GLY A 26 16.30 -12.42 -3.48
C GLY A 26 15.63 -13.78 -3.57
N ALA A 27 14.33 -13.89 -3.26
CA ALA A 27 13.56 -15.13 -3.35
C ALA A 27 12.86 -15.37 -4.69
N ASN A 28 13.01 -14.48 -5.68
CA ASN A 28 12.33 -14.61 -6.97
C ASN A 28 12.77 -15.87 -7.70
N THR A 29 11.84 -16.76 -8.00
CA THR A 29 12.16 -18.01 -8.73
C THR A 29 11.71 -17.99 -10.19
N THR A 30 10.45 -17.67 -10.43
CA THR A 30 9.82 -17.78 -11.75
C THR A 30 9.07 -16.51 -12.18
N ALA A 31 8.91 -15.55 -11.24
CA ALA A 31 8.17 -14.32 -11.50
C ALA A 31 8.90 -13.42 -12.52
N SER A 32 8.12 -12.72 -13.32
CA SER A 32 8.61 -11.84 -14.39
C SER A 32 8.08 -10.41 -14.25
N TYR A 33 8.75 -9.49 -14.92
CA TYR A 33 8.34 -8.08 -15.01
C TYR A 33 8.34 -7.32 -13.67
N ASN A 34 9.13 -7.76 -12.70
CA ASN A 34 9.28 -7.05 -11.42
C ASN A 34 10.43 -6.05 -11.47
N THR A 35 10.22 -4.88 -10.91
CA THR A 35 11.27 -3.88 -10.67
C THR A 35 11.43 -3.68 -9.17
N ALA A 36 12.60 -3.96 -8.62
CA ALA A 36 12.93 -3.75 -7.22
C ALA A 36 14.23 -2.94 -7.08
N VAL A 37 14.13 -1.80 -6.42
CA VAL A 37 15.27 -0.91 -6.18
C VAL A 37 15.31 -0.53 -4.70
N GLY A 38 16.31 -1.01 -4.00
CA GLY A 38 16.49 -0.81 -2.56
C GLY A 38 16.86 -2.10 -1.86
N SER A 39 17.49 -2.01 -0.68
CA SER A 39 17.77 -3.18 0.14
C SER A 39 16.46 -3.85 0.57
N SER A 40 16.37 -5.18 0.37
CA SER A 40 15.20 -6.01 0.65
C SER A 40 13.91 -5.59 -0.07
N ALA A 41 13.99 -4.83 -1.17
CA ALA A 41 12.83 -4.51 -2.00
C ALA A 41 12.34 -5.79 -2.69
N GLY A 42 11.05 -6.15 -2.52
CA GLY A 42 10.45 -7.35 -3.07
C GLY A 42 11.12 -8.66 -2.64
N VAL A 43 11.78 -8.68 -1.49
CA VAL A 43 12.68 -9.77 -1.10
C VAL A 43 12.02 -11.14 -1.05
N ALA A 44 10.74 -11.24 -0.68
CA ALA A 44 10.00 -12.50 -0.58
C ALA A 44 9.22 -12.88 -1.86
N LEU A 45 9.18 -12.03 -2.88
CA LEU A 45 8.48 -12.33 -4.13
C LEU A 45 9.05 -13.60 -4.77
N THR A 46 8.21 -14.62 -4.93
CA THR A 46 8.58 -15.90 -5.55
C THR A 46 7.98 -16.08 -6.94
N THR A 47 6.66 -15.93 -7.04
CA THR A 47 5.88 -16.10 -8.27
C THR A 47 5.03 -14.88 -8.63
N GLY A 48 4.90 -13.89 -7.73
CA GLY A 48 4.20 -12.63 -8.00
C GLY A 48 4.89 -11.80 -9.07
N ALA A 49 4.14 -11.34 -10.07
CA ALA A 49 4.66 -10.65 -11.24
C ALA A 49 4.18 -9.20 -11.36
N GLN A 50 4.86 -8.41 -12.19
CA GLN A 50 4.45 -7.05 -12.53
C GLN A 50 4.41 -6.09 -11.32
N ASN A 51 5.28 -6.30 -10.34
CA ASN A 51 5.38 -5.41 -9.18
C ASN A 51 6.51 -4.39 -9.36
N THR A 52 6.30 -3.19 -8.84
CA THR A 52 7.31 -2.15 -8.71
C THR A 52 7.55 -1.87 -7.23
N ALA A 53 8.71 -2.22 -6.71
CA ALA A 53 9.12 -2.02 -5.32
C ALA A 53 10.34 -1.10 -5.28
N VAL A 54 10.18 0.14 -4.82
CA VAL A 54 11.29 1.12 -4.74
C VAL A 54 11.39 1.67 -3.32
N GLY A 55 12.48 1.35 -2.65
CA GLY A 55 12.73 1.75 -1.26
C GLY A 55 13.14 0.57 -0.40
N TYR A 56 13.72 0.86 0.77
CA TYR A 56 14.06 -0.16 1.76
C TYR A 56 12.80 -0.93 2.19
N GLY A 57 12.79 -2.25 2.03
CA GLY A 57 11.69 -3.10 2.46
C GLY A 57 10.34 -2.83 1.79
N ALA A 58 10.30 -2.16 0.64
CA ALA A 58 9.07 -2.01 -0.13
C ALA A 58 8.61 -3.39 -0.64
N ILE A 59 7.32 -3.73 -0.46
CA ILE A 59 6.72 -5.03 -0.85
C ILE A 59 7.53 -6.21 -0.31
N ALA A 60 7.96 -6.14 0.96
CA ALA A 60 8.96 -7.07 1.50
C ALA A 60 8.45 -8.50 1.71
N THR A 61 7.18 -8.70 2.08
CA THR A 61 6.62 -10.02 2.46
C THR A 61 5.78 -10.69 1.37
N ALA A 62 5.50 -10.00 0.28
CA ALA A 62 4.71 -10.53 -0.83
C ALA A 62 5.37 -11.78 -1.43
N THR A 63 4.59 -12.85 -1.58
CA THR A 63 5.06 -14.07 -2.23
C THR A 63 4.44 -14.27 -3.60
N THR A 64 3.14 -14.09 -3.71
CA THR A 64 2.34 -14.31 -4.93
C THR A 64 1.64 -13.05 -5.43
N ALA A 65 1.67 -11.95 -4.66
CA ALA A 65 1.05 -10.67 -5.00
C ALA A 65 1.56 -10.12 -6.34
N SER A 66 0.67 -9.60 -7.15
CA SER A 66 0.98 -9.11 -8.51
C SER A 66 0.37 -7.74 -8.78
N GLU A 67 0.97 -7.02 -9.73
CA GLU A 67 0.44 -5.75 -10.21
C GLU A 67 0.40 -4.64 -9.14
N ASN A 68 1.37 -4.64 -8.22
CA ASN A 68 1.46 -3.64 -7.16
C ASN A 68 2.59 -2.65 -7.40
N VAL A 69 2.38 -1.40 -6.97
CA VAL A 69 3.38 -0.34 -6.94
C VAL A 69 3.61 0.09 -5.50
N GLY A 70 4.78 -0.21 -4.95
CA GLY A 70 5.23 0.26 -3.63
C GLY A 70 6.48 1.15 -3.77
N VAL A 71 6.33 2.45 -3.53
CA VAL A 71 7.42 3.43 -3.62
C VAL A 71 7.56 4.17 -2.29
N GLY A 72 8.63 3.90 -1.59
CA GLY A 72 8.92 4.45 -0.25
C GLY A 72 9.43 3.37 0.70
N MET A 73 10.08 3.78 1.78
CA MET A 73 10.49 2.87 2.84
C MET A 73 9.27 2.15 3.41
N SER A 74 9.27 0.82 3.40
CA SER A 74 8.19 -0.05 3.91
C SER A 74 6.82 0.17 3.25
N ALA A 75 6.72 0.76 2.06
CA ALA A 75 5.46 0.82 1.32
C ALA A 75 5.00 -0.61 0.98
N LEU A 76 3.74 -0.98 1.34
CA LEU A 76 3.18 -2.34 1.17
C LEU A 76 4.04 -3.43 1.83
N ALA A 77 4.68 -3.13 2.97
CA ALA A 77 5.66 -4.06 3.57
C ALA A 77 5.04 -5.40 4.00
N ALA A 78 3.81 -5.40 4.51
CA ALA A 78 3.11 -6.61 4.98
C ALA A 78 2.29 -7.32 3.90
N LEU A 79 2.29 -6.84 2.66
CA LEU A 79 1.49 -7.43 1.58
C LEU A 79 1.84 -8.91 1.37
N THR A 80 0.84 -9.79 1.31
CA THR A 80 1.03 -11.22 1.03
C THR A 80 0.51 -11.59 -0.36
N ASP A 81 -0.78 -11.43 -0.61
CA ASP A 81 -1.46 -11.87 -1.83
C ASP A 81 -2.29 -10.78 -2.52
N GLY A 82 -2.43 -9.58 -1.93
CA GLY A 82 -3.20 -8.47 -2.50
C GLY A 82 -2.65 -8.01 -3.84
N GLY A 83 -3.51 -7.61 -4.77
CA GLY A 83 -3.13 -7.15 -6.11
C GLY A 83 -3.66 -5.77 -6.47
N ASN A 84 -3.06 -5.16 -7.50
CA ASN A 84 -3.50 -3.87 -8.05
C ASN A 84 -3.44 -2.70 -7.04
N ASN A 85 -2.53 -2.74 -6.08
CA ASN A 85 -2.38 -1.64 -5.12
C ASN A 85 -1.29 -0.66 -5.55
N VAL A 86 -1.52 0.63 -5.29
CA VAL A 86 -0.54 1.70 -5.48
C VAL A 86 -0.27 2.35 -4.13
N ALA A 87 0.94 2.23 -3.61
CA ALA A 87 1.37 2.87 -2.37
C ALA A 87 2.63 3.72 -2.62
N VAL A 88 2.53 5.02 -2.38
CA VAL A 88 3.63 5.98 -2.56
C VAL A 88 3.81 6.82 -1.30
N GLY A 89 4.90 6.60 -0.61
CA GLY A 89 5.22 7.26 0.67
C GLY A 89 5.81 6.28 1.67
N ALA A 90 6.56 6.78 2.64
CA ALA A 90 7.07 5.93 3.72
C ALA A 90 5.89 5.40 4.56
N GLY A 91 5.82 4.08 4.77
CA GLY A 91 4.73 3.43 5.49
C GLY A 91 3.35 3.55 4.83
N ALA A 92 3.27 3.86 3.53
CA ALA A 92 1.98 3.85 2.83
C ALA A 92 1.47 2.41 2.71
N ALA A 93 0.26 2.16 3.23
CA ALA A 93 -0.39 0.85 3.27
C ALA A 93 0.54 -0.27 3.80
N ASP A 94 1.37 0.04 4.79
CA ASP A 94 2.40 -0.90 5.25
C ASP A 94 1.86 -2.12 6.00
N ALA A 95 0.64 -2.04 6.56
CA ALA A 95 -0.05 -3.16 7.18
C ALA A 95 -0.93 -3.98 6.20
N LEU A 96 -1.09 -3.56 4.95
CA LEU A 96 -1.96 -4.24 3.98
C LEU A 96 -1.47 -5.65 3.70
N THR A 97 -2.36 -6.65 3.86
CA THR A 97 -2.03 -8.07 3.66
C THR A 97 -2.64 -8.66 2.40
N THR A 98 -3.96 -8.60 2.26
CA THR A 98 -4.68 -9.25 1.16
C THR A 98 -5.60 -8.30 0.38
N GLY A 99 -5.82 -7.07 0.89
CA GLY A 99 -6.66 -6.08 0.19
C GLY A 99 -6.14 -5.74 -1.21
N GLY A 100 -7.05 -5.48 -2.13
CA GLY A 100 -6.74 -5.15 -3.52
C GLY A 100 -7.33 -3.82 -3.99
N ASN A 101 -6.82 -3.32 -5.11
CA ASN A 101 -7.29 -2.09 -5.77
C ASN A 101 -7.22 -0.82 -4.89
N ASN A 102 -6.29 -0.74 -3.95
CA ASN A 102 -6.13 0.44 -3.09
C ASN A 102 -5.10 1.41 -3.66
N ILE A 103 -5.36 2.71 -3.48
CA ILE A 103 -4.42 3.78 -3.76
C ILE A 103 -4.10 4.49 -2.44
N ALA A 104 -2.86 4.42 -1.98
CA ALA A 104 -2.37 5.07 -0.77
C ALA A 104 -1.17 5.97 -1.10
N MET A 105 -1.34 7.28 -1.12
CA MET A 105 -0.28 8.23 -1.44
C MET A 105 -0.10 9.26 -0.33
N GLY A 106 1.01 9.18 0.37
CA GLY A 106 1.35 10.02 1.51
C GLY A 106 2.05 9.19 2.60
N HIS A 107 2.76 9.86 3.51
CA HIS A 107 3.35 9.18 4.66
C HIS A 107 2.24 8.56 5.52
N THR A 108 2.31 7.25 5.77
CA THR A 108 1.31 6.45 6.50
C THR A 108 -0.14 6.59 5.98
N ALA A 109 -0.35 6.93 4.71
CA ALA A 109 -1.68 6.85 4.11
C ALA A 109 -2.16 5.39 4.12
N ALA A 110 -3.37 5.14 4.63
CA ALA A 110 -3.93 3.79 4.84
C ALA A 110 -3.00 2.85 5.65
N GLY A 111 -2.23 3.41 6.61
CA GLY A 111 -1.17 2.68 7.31
C GLY A 111 -1.65 1.45 8.10
N ALA A 112 -2.85 1.48 8.69
CA ALA A 112 -3.40 0.33 9.42
C ALA A 112 -4.29 -0.59 8.56
N LEU A 113 -4.50 -0.30 7.28
CA LEU A 113 -5.38 -1.11 6.41
C LEU A 113 -4.80 -2.52 6.22
N THR A 114 -5.61 -3.54 6.52
CA THR A 114 -5.17 -4.94 6.42
C THR A 114 -5.81 -5.70 5.26
N THR A 115 -7.12 -5.62 5.10
CA THR A 115 -7.87 -6.43 4.14
C THR A 115 -8.90 -5.64 3.32
N GLY A 116 -9.03 -4.32 3.55
CA GLY A 116 -9.99 -3.48 2.81
C GLY A 116 -9.60 -3.32 1.33
N ASP A 117 -10.61 -3.22 0.49
CA ASP A 117 -10.47 -3.09 -0.95
C ASP A 117 -10.97 -1.73 -1.47
N ASN A 118 -10.51 -1.33 -2.65
CA ASN A 118 -11.04 -0.20 -3.42
C ASN A 118 -10.96 1.16 -2.69
N ASN A 119 -10.01 1.37 -1.80
CA ASN A 119 -9.86 2.64 -1.11
C ASN A 119 -8.92 3.59 -1.86
N VAL A 120 -9.22 4.89 -1.78
CA VAL A 120 -8.35 5.98 -2.23
C VAL A 120 -7.97 6.82 -1.02
N ALA A 121 -6.71 6.77 -0.61
CA ALA A 121 -6.14 7.55 0.49
C ALA A 121 -5.01 8.45 -0.02
N LEU A 122 -5.28 9.75 -0.20
CA LEU A 122 -4.31 10.73 -0.70
C LEU A 122 -4.05 11.81 0.36
N GLY A 123 -2.91 11.77 1.00
CA GLY A 123 -2.51 12.74 2.01
C GLY A 123 -1.80 12.10 3.20
N TYR A 124 -1.12 12.92 4.00
CA TYR A 124 -0.53 12.49 5.26
C TYR A 124 -1.60 11.89 6.17
N ARG A 125 -1.43 10.63 6.59
CA ARG A 125 -2.36 9.91 7.49
C ARG A 125 -3.83 9.91 7.03
N SER A 126 -4.09 10.01 5.74
CA SER A 126 -5.45 9.79 5.22
C SER A 126 -5.82 8.31 5.40
N LEU A 127 -7.04 8.04 5.90
CA LEU A 127 -7.55 6.68 6.16
C LEU A 127 -6.60 5.83 7.06
N ASP A 128 -5.88 6.48 7.99
CA ASP A 128 -4.77 5.86 8.73
C ASP A 128 -5.20 4.77 9.72
N ALA A 129 -6.39 4.90 10.35
CA ALA A 129 -6.91 3.92 11.30
C ALA A 129 -7.74 2.79 10.67
N ALA A 130 -7.99 2.83 9.36
CA ALA A 130 -8.80 1.82 8.69
C ALA A 130 -8.12 0.45 8.76
N THR A 131 -8.87 -0.57 9.16
CA THR A 131 -8.37 -1.94 9.21
C THR A 131 -9.00 -2.81 8.14
N THR A 132 -10.33 -2.77 8.01
CA THR A 132 -11.09 -3.59 7.05
C THR A 132 -12.01 -2.75 6.17
N ALA A 133 -11.97 -1.44 6.29
CA ALA A 133 -12.80 -0.50 5.55
C ALA A 133 -12.56 -0.61 4.04
N SER A 134 -13.63 -0.55 3.25
CA SER A 134 -13.57 -0.63 1.78
C SER A 134 -14.36 0.51 1.13
N ASP A 135 -14.08 0.75 -0.14
CA ASP A 135 -14.82 1.67 -1.00
C ASP A 135 -14.84 3.13 -0.48
N ASN A 136 -13.77 3.56 0.22
CA ASN A 136 -13.67 4.92 0.74
C ASN A 136 -12.75 5.81 -0.12
N ILE A 137 -13.10 7.09 -0.21
CA ILE A 137 -12.26 8.15 -0.80
C ILE A 137 -11.88 9.13 0.30
N ALA A 138 -10.61 9.17 0.67
CA ALA A 138 -10.02 10.07 1.67
C ALA A 138 -8.92 10.91 1.02
N ILE A 139 -9.19 12.18 0.75
CA ILE A 139 -8.24 13.11 0.11
C ILE A 139 -8.01 14.31 1.02
N GLY A 140 -6.82 14.43 1.53
CA GLY A 140 -6.41 15.48 2.46
C GLY A 140 -5.68 14.91 3.67
N SER A 141 -4.91 15.75 4.38
CA SER A 141 -4.25 15.34 5.62
C SER A 141 -5.30 14.94 6.67
N ASN A 142 -5.16 13.75 7.25
CA ASN A 142 -6.09 13.14 8.23
C ASN A 142 -7.55 12.97 7.74
N ALA A 143 -7.86 13.07 6.45
CA ALA A 143 -9.19 12.77 5.95
C ALA A 143 -9.55 11.31 6.29
N LEU A 144 -10.73 11.06 6.90
CA LEU A 144 -11.14 9.76 7.44
C LEU A 144 -10.10 9.13 8.38
N GLY A 145 -9.34 9.95 9.11
CA GLY A 145 -8.19 9.50 9.91
C GLY A 145 -8.55 8.48 11.00
N ALA A 146 -9.73 8.55 11.61
CA ALA A 146 -10.20 7.63 12.63
C ALA A 146 -11.12 6.50 12.11
N ASN A 147 -11.41 6.46 10.80
CA ASN A 147 -12.32 5.44 10.26
C ASN A 147 -11.70 4.05 10.37
N THR A 148 -12.36 3.16 11.11
CA THR A 148 -11.86 1.78 11.30
C THR A 148 -12.49 0.77 10.35
N SER A 149 -13.80 0.85 10.14
CA SER A 149 -14.56 -0.12 9.35
C SER A 149 -15.68 0.47 8.49
N GLY A 150 -15.92 1.79 8.57
CA GLY A 150 -16.94 2.45 7.72
C GLY A 150 -16.60 2.32 6.24
N THR A 151 -17.63 2.11 5.41
CA THR A 151 -17.50 1.92 3.95
C THR A 151 -18.21 3.02 3.18
N ASP A 152 -17.91 3.14 1.91
CA ASP A 152 -18.63 4.03 0.97
C ASP A 152 -18.62 5.52 1.38
N ASN A 153 -17.56 5.96 2.08
CA ASN A 153 -17.42 7.35 2.50
C ASN A 153 -16.58 8.15 1.51
N VAL A 154 -16.95 9.40 1.30
CA VAL A 154 -16.18 10.39 0.53
C VAL A 154 -15.79 11.55 1.46
N ALA A 155 -14.50 11.71 1.72
CA ALA A 155 -13.95 12.80 2.51
C ALA A 155 -12.86 13.54 1.72
N VAL A 156 -13.09 14.80 1.40
CA VAL A 156 -12.16 15.64 0.65
C VAL A 156 -11.91 16.95 1.41
N GLY A 157 -10.73 17.11 1.93
CA GLY A 157 -10.31 18.26 2.75
C GLY A 157 -9.45 17.82 3.93
N THR A 158 -8.67 18.74 4.50
CA THR A 158 -7.92 18.46 5.74
C THR A 158 -8.89 18.11 6.87
N SER A 159 -8.67 17.01 7.57
CA SER A 159 -9.53 16.51 8.65
C SER A 159 -11.02 16.36 8.27
N ALA A 160 -11.34 16.18 6.99
CA ALA A 160 -12.71 15.88 6.58
C ALA A 160 -13.10 14.50 7.12
N ALA A 161 -14.23 14.43 7.85
CA ALA A 161 -14.75 13.24 8.53
C ALA A 161 -13.70 12.51 9.40
N ASP A 162 -12.76 13.25 10.03
CA ASP A 162 -11.64 12.66 10.76
C ASP A 162 -12.07 11.94 12.06
N ALA A 163 -13.21 12.27 12.65
CA ALA A 163 -13.77 11.58 13.81
C ALA A 163 -14.68 10.39 13.44
N ASN A 164 -15.02 10.19 12.17
CA ASN A 164 -15.86 9.05 11.74
C ASN A 164 -15.13 7.74 12.03
N THR A 165 -15.74 6.84 12.78
CA THR A 165 -15.13 5.55 13.14
C THR A 165 -15.73 4.37 12.39
N THR A 166 -17.05 4.29 12.27
CA THR A 166 -17.78 3.17 11.69
C THR A 166 -18.89 3.59 10.73
N GLY A 167 -19.18 4.89 10.63
CA GLY A 167 -20.21 5.43 9.74
C GLY A 167 -19.91 5.15 8.28
N SER A 168 -20.96 4.82 7.53
CA SER A 168 -20.89 4.55 6.09
C SER A 168 -21.76 5.52 5.30
N ASP A 169 -21.54 5.58 3.98
CA ASP A 169 -22.33 6.40 3.04
C ASP A 169 -22.28 7.92 3.33
N ASN A 170 -21.21 8.40 3.99
CA ASN A 170 -21.07 9.81 4.30
C ASN A 170 -20.32 10.56 3.19
N THR A 171 -20.72 11.79 2.92
CA THR A 171 -19.97 12.71 2.04
C THR A 171 -19.60 13.96 2.81
N ALA A 172 -18.29 14.19 2.98
CA ALA A 172 -17.70 15.36 3.65
C ALA A 172 -16.73 16.08 2.71
N ILE A 173 -17.04 17.29 2.30
CA ILE A 173 -16.19 18.08 1.40
C ILE A 173 -15.91 19.44 2.05
N GLY A 174 -14.64 19.72 2.30
CA GLY A 174 -14.17 20.95 2.94
C GLY A 174 -13.28 20.65 4.16
N ASP A 175 -12.51 21.63 4.58
CA ASP A 175 -11.68 21.56 5.78
C ASP A 175 -12.58 21.31 7.01
N ASN A 176 -12.26 20.27 7.77
CA ASN A 176 -13.01 19.85 8.96
C ASN A 176 -14.52 19.57 8.75
N ALA A 177 -14.94 19.33 7.49
CA ALA A 177 -16.33 18.97 7.18
C ALA A 177 -16.67 17.62 7.87
N LEU A 178 -17.81 17.52 8.56
CA LEU A 178 -18.20 16.37 9.39
C LEU A 178 -17.13 15.95 10.43
N GLY A 179 -16.25 16.86 10.85
CA GLY A 179 -15.15 16.57 11.77
C GLY A 179 -15.55 16.08 13.18
N ALA A 180 -16.81 16.18 13.57
CA ALA A 180 -17.35 15.66 14.83
C ALA A 180 -18.30 14.45 14.65
N ASN A 181 -18.53 13.99 13.41
CA ASN A 181 -19.37 12.83 13.15
C ASN A 181 -18.61 11.55 13.48
N THR A 182 -19.20 10.67 14.26
CA THR A 182 -18.57 9.39 14.67
C THR A 182 -19.20 8.15 14.05
N THR A 183 -20.42 8.29 13.51
CA THR A 183 -21.19 7.17 12.93
C THR A 183 -21.85 7.56 11.64
#